data_6d51b43e1c186dff3211d58c3e59c7c8
#
_entry.id   6d51b43e1c186dff3211d58c3e59c7c8
#
_cell.length_a   1.000
_cell.length_b   1.000
_cell.length_c   1.000
_cell.angle_alpha   90.00
_cell.angle_beta   90.00
_cell.angle_gamma   90.00
#
_symmetry.space_group_name_H-M   'P 1'
#
loop_
_entity.id
_entity.type
_entity.pdbx_description
1 polymer ?
#
loop_
_entity_poly.entity_id
_entity_poly.type
_entity_poly.pdbx_seq_one_letter_code
_entity_poly.pdbx_strand_id
1 'polypeptide(L)'
;MRPRRDPPAAPMLSRRALASRLAAAAATLGLGPRAAAAQAPAAPALDPELRDAALRGLALADHRGDPVHAAAARAAMDRLQQADPEGALLLRLYRKLDVRPAAHYREDMPQAAAADLALLHAAMRACRPVAFGYADLAGNETQRTALPLALVHPPQGVKLLAWCEKAQDYRQFFVRAMQGLATGSGDFRRDRLALLQGLAAKEGA
;
A
#
# COMPACT_ATOMS: atom_id res chain seq x y z
N MET A 1 -66.36 -6.72 -34.17
CA MET A 1 -64.86 -6.62 -34.27
C MET A 1 -64.51 -5.15 -34.12
N ARG A 2 -64.10 -4.72 -32.89
CA ARG A 2 -63.73 -3.30 -32.60
C ARG A 2 -62.20 -3.18 -32.65
N PRO A 3 -61.63 -2.16 -33.31
CA PRO A 3 -60.18 -1.98 -33.33
C PRO A 3 -59.67 -1.47 -31.96
N ARG A 4 -58.58 -2.06 -31.50
CA ARG A 4 -57.81 -1.60 -30.32
C ARG A 4 -57.16 -0.29 -30.63
N ARG A 5 -57.39 0.74 -29.80
CA ARG A 5 -56.64 2.01 -29.80
C ARG A 5 -55.40 1.83 -28.96
N ASP A 6 -54.26 2.04 -29.57
CA ASP A 6 -52.96 2.06 -28.82
C ASP A 6 -52.86 3.36 -27.97
N PRO A 7 -52.28 3.31 -26.77
CA PRO A 7 -52.08 4.48 -25.93
C PRO A 7 -51.01 5.42 -26.53
N PRO A 8 -51.13 6.76 -26.34
CA PRO A 8 -50.13 7.70 -26.83
C PRO A 8 -48.81 7.55 -26.13
N ALA A 9 -47.71 7.58 -26.90
CA ALA A 9 -46.33 7.53 -26.41
C ALA A 9 -46.04 8.76 -25.53
N ALA A 10 -45.47 8.52 -24.34
CA ALA A 10 -45.00 9.57 -23.43
C ALA A 10 -43.84 10.36 -24.07
N PRO A 11 -43.79 11.70 -23.93
CA PRO A 11 -42.69 12.50 -24.49
C PRO A 11 -41.39 12.20 -23.72
N MET A 12 -40.38 11.72 -24.44
CA MET A 12 -39.01 11.54 -23.91
C MET A 12 -38.41 12.94 -23.69
N LEU A 13 -38.22 13.30 -22.43
CA LEU A 13 -37.50 14.50 -22.05
C LEU A 13 -36.00 14.35 -22.40
N SER A 14 -35.47 15.16 -23.29
CA SER A 14 -34.07 15.16 -23.67
C SER A 14 -33.21 15.65 -22.47
N ARG A 15 -31.99 15.08 -22.32
CA ARG A 15 -31.03 15.46 -21.27
C ARG A 15 -30.71 16.97 -21.26
N ARG A 16 -30.86 17.68 -22.37
CA ARG A 16 -30.67 19.13 -22.49
C ARG A 16 -31.82 19.93 -21.84
N ALA A 17 -33.05 19.43 -21.86
CA ALA A 17 -34.20 20.11 -21.24
C ALA A 17 -34.19 20.02 -19.70
N LEU A 18 -33.51 19.01 -19.13
CA LEU A 18 -33.33 18.88 -17.68
C LEU A 18 -32.27 19.85 -17.15
N ALA A 19 -31.20 20.07 -17.90
CA ALA A 19 -30.11 20.98 -17.51
C ALA A 19 -30.52 22.45 -17.49
N SER A 20 -31.38 22.87 -18.44
CA SER A 20 -31.87 24.26 -18.51
C SER A 20 -32.90 24.63 -17.44
N ARG A 21 -33.64 23.67 -16.89
CA ARG A 21 -34.59 23.91 -15.78
C ARG A 21 -33.94 24.03 -14.41
N LEU A 22 -32.79 23.38 -14.21
CA LEU A 22 -31.97 23.49 -12.96
C LEU A 22 -31.19 24.82 -12.90
N ALA A 23 -30.81 25.39 -14.04
CA ALA A 23 -30.10 26.68 -14.08
C ALA A 23 -31.01 27.89 -13.77
N ALA A 24 -32.33 27.82 -14.05
CA ALA A 24 -33.27 28.92 -13.84
C ALA A 24 -33.72 29.07 -12.36
N ALA A 25 -33.59 28.04 -11.53
CA ALA A 25 -34.00 28.07 -10.11
C ALA A 25 -32.94 28.69 -9.18
N ALA A 26 -31.72 28.87 -9.64
CA ALA A 26 -30.62 29.42 -8.83
C ALA A 26 -30.47 30.94 -8.86
N ALA A 27 -31.20 31.62 -9.77
CA ALA A 27 -31.05 33.06 -9.99
C ALA A 27 -31.92 33.95 -9.09
N THR A 28 -32.80 33.40 -8.25
CA THR A 28 -33.77 34.19 -7.46
C THR A 28 -33.45 34.30 -5.96
N LEU A 29 -32.36 33.77 -5.48
CA LEU A 29 -32.01 33.78 -4.05
C LEU A 29 -30.76 34.60 -3.68
N GLY A 30 -30.38 35.63 -4.46
CA GLY A 30 -29.43 36.67 -4.02
C GLY A 30 -28.14 36.22 -3.33
N LEU A 31 -27.72 34.95 -3.45
CA LEU A 31 -26.47 34.40 -2.94
C LEU A 31 -25.44 34.56 -4.05
N GLY A 32 -24.58 35.57 -3.91
CA GLY A 32 -23.40 35.73 -4.77
C GLY A 32 -22.57 34.43 -4.78
N PRO A 33 -21.72 34.23 -5.82
CA PRO A 33 -20.93 33.01 -5.96
C PRO A 33 -19.86 32.97 -4.88
N ARG A 34 -20.22 32.51 -3.70
CA ARG A 34 -19.26 31.96 -2.75
C ARG A 34 -18.95 30.58 -3.28
N ALA A 35 -17.88 30.48 -4.04
CA ALA A 35 -17.33 29.20 -4.46
C ALA A 35 -16.90 28.48 -3.16
N ALA A 36 -17.86 27.80 -2.53
CA ALA A 36 -17.54 26.68 -1.68
C ALA A 36 -16.89 25.67 -2.63
N ALA A 37 -15.56 25.62 -2.62
CA ALA A 37 -14.85 24.48 -3.15
C ALA A 37 -15.45 23.27 -2.40
N ALA A 38 -16.38 22.57 -3.03
CA ALA A 38 -16.87 21.30 -2.55
C ALA A 38 -15.62 20.43 -2.51
N GLN A 39 -15.06 20.27 -1.31
CA GLN A 39 -14.06 19.25 -1.08
C GLN A 39 -14.68 17.95 -1.55
N ALA A 40 -14.13 17.41 -2.63
CA ALA A 40 -14.50 16.06 -3.05
C ALA A 40 -14.39 15.18 -1.81
N PRO A 41 -15.40 14.34 -1.50
CA PRO A 41 -15.33 13.47 -0.36
C PRO A 41 -14.00 12.72 -0.46
N ALA A 42 -13.17 12.83 0.59
CA ALA A 42 -11.91 12.10 0.66
C ALA A 42 -12.25 10.63 0.38
N ALA A 43 -11.62 10.05 -0.63
CA ALA A 43 -11.80 8.64 -0.92
C ALA A 43 -11.60 7.88 0.38
N PRO A 44 -12.48 6.92 0.74
CA PRO A 44 -12.33 6.17 1.98
C PRO A 44 -10.92 5.59 2.02
N ALA A 45 -10.19 5.88 3.09
CA ALA A 45 -8.84 5.34 3.28
C ALA A 45 -8.96 3.82 3.23
N LEU A 46 -8.17 3.17 2.35
CA LEU A 46 -8.12 1.72 2.29
C LEU A 46 -7.70 1.17 3.65
N ASP A 47 -8.36 0.11 4.09
CA ASP A 47 -7.88 -0.67 5.21
C ASP A 47 -6.39 -1.00 5.04
N PRO A 48 -5.54 -0.88 6.10
CA PRO A 48 -4.09 -1.07 5.98
C PRO A 48 -3.68 -2.42 5.39
N GLU A 49 -4.44 -3.48 5.64
CA GLU A 49 -4.16 -4.81 5.07
C GLU A 49 -4.49 -4.85 3.58
N LEU A 50 -5.62 -4.28 3.19
CA LEU A 50 -6.01 -4.15 1.78
C LEU A 50 -5.04 -3.24 1.02
N ARG A 51 -4.57 -2.16 1.65
CA ARG A 51 -3.55 -1.26 1.07
C ARG A 51 -2.25 -2.02 0.79
N ASP A 52 -1.71 -2.77 1.75
CA ASP A 52 -0.48 -3.55 1.55
C ASP A 52 -0.64 -4.62 0.47
N ALA A 53 -1.74 -5.35 0.47
CA ALA A 53 -2.07 -6.34 -0.56
C ALA A 53 -2.17 -5.70 -1.96
N ALA A 54 -2.80 -4.52 -2.07
CA ALA A 54 -2.91 -3.78 -3.33
C ALA A 54 -1.54 -3.31 -3.84
N LEU A 55 -0.67 -2.80 -2.96
CA LEU A 55 0.69 -2.40 -3.31
C LEU A 55 1.52 -3.58 -3.82
N ARG A 56 1.43 -4.75 -3.18
CA ARG A 56 2.09 -5.98 -3.64
C ARG A 56 1.55 -6.45 -4.99
N GLY A 57 0.23 -6.43 -5.17
CA GLY A 57 -0.40 -6.74 -6.46
C GLY A 57 0.05 -5.79 -7.57
N LEU A 58 0.13 -4.49 -7.29
CA LEU A 58 0.61 -3.48 -8.21
C LEU A 58 2.11 -3.65 -8.53
N ALA A 59 2.92 -4.05 -7.56
CA ALA A 59 4.34 -4.35 -7.75
C ALA A 59 4.59 -5.47 -8.78
N LEU A 60 3.65 -6.39 -8.94
CA LEU A 60 3.72 -7.51 -9.87
C LEU A 60 3.00 -7.24 -11.20
N ALA A 61 2.21 -6.16 -11.30
CA ALA A 61 1.31 -5.95 -12.42
C ALA A 61 2.02 -5.67 -13.75
N ASP A 62 3.19 -5.05 -13.74
CA ASP A 62 3.98 -4.77 -14.95
C ASP A 62 4.78 -5.98 -15.46
N HIS A 63 4.83 -7.06 -14.69
CA HIS A 63 5.44 -8.32 -15.10
C HIS A 63 4.48 -9.27 -15.85
N ARG A 64 3.20 -8.91 -15.97
CA ARG A 64 2.23 -9.65 -16.76
C ARG A 64 2.46 -9.37 -18.24
N GLY A 65 2.34 -10.39 -19.08
CA GLY A 65 2.61 -10.31 -20.53
C GLY A 65 1.62 -9.45 -21.34
N ASP A 66 0.73 -8.70 -20.70
CA ASP A 66 -0.21 -7.79 -21.35
C ASP A 66 0.34 -6.35 -21.31
N PRO A 67 0.73 -5.77 -22.46
CA PRO A 67 1.32 -4.44 -22.51
C PRO A 67 0.35 -3.33 -22.12
N VAL A 68 -0.97 -3.52 -22.32
CA VAL A 68 -2.00 -2.53 -21.96
C VAL A 68 -2.12 -2.46 -20.44
N HIS A 69 -2.24 -3.60 -19.78
CA HIS A 69 -2.29 -3.67 -18.32
C HIS A 69 -0.98 -3.21 -17.68
N ALA A 70 0.17 -3.53 -18.25
CA ALA A 70 1.46 -3.06 -17.77
C ALA A 70 1.58 -1.53 -17.87
N ALA A 71 1.10 -0.91 -18.95
CA ALA A 71 1.07 0.55 -19.09
C ALA A 71 0.14 1.21 -18.06
N ALA A 72 -1.04 0.63 -17.85
CA ALA A 72 -1.99 1.12 -16.84
C ALA A 72 -1.41 1.02 -15.42
N ALA A 73 -0.70 -0.07 -15.11
CA ALA A 73 -0.03 -0.26 -13.83
C ALA A 73 1.05 0.81 -13.60
N ARG A 74 1.90 1.08 -14.60
CA ARG A 74 2.92 2.16 -14.51
C ARG A 74 2.28 3.51 -14.28
N ALA A 75 1.23 3.87 -15.02
CA ALA A 75 0.51 5.12 -14.82
C ALA A 75 -0.14 5.23 -13.41
N ALA A 76 -0.58 4.12 -12.83
CA ALA A 76 -1.07 4.08 -11.44
C ALA A 76 0.06 4.30 -10.43
N MET A 77 1.24 3.71 -10.67
CA MET A 77 2.44 3.89 -9.83
C MET A 77 2.90 5.35 -9.81
N ASP A 78 2.89 6.05 -10.96
CA ASP A 78 3.26 7.47 -11.06
C ASP A 78 2.30 8.36 -10.25
N ARG A 79 1.00 8.08 -10.31
CA ARG A 79 -0.01 8.80 -9.50
C ARG A 79 0.13 8.54 -8.00
N LEU A 80 0.53 7.33 -7.63
CA LEU A 80 0.70 6.94 -6.23
C LEU A 80 1.74 7.81 -5.53
N GLN A 81 2.79 8.25 -6.23
CA GLN A 81 3.85 9.07 -5.64
C GLN A 81 3.34 10.40 -5.07
N GLN A 82 2.29 10.98 -5.66
CA GLN A 82 1.67 12.21 -5.18
C GLN A 82 0.59 11.94 -4.11
N ALA A 83 -0.19 10.88 -4.30
CA ALA A 83 -1.32 10.56 -3.45
C ALA A 83 -0.92 9.85 -2.14
N ASP A 84 0.10 9.00 -2.19
CA ASP A 84 0.57 8.18 -1.07
C ASP A 84 2.10 7.98 -1.16
N PRO A 85 2.91 8.96 -0.72
CA PRO A 85 4.37 8.89 -0.80
C PRO A 85 4.97 7.67 -0.08
N GLU A 86 4.39 7.26 1.05
CA GLU A 86 4.83 6.06 1.78
C GLU A 86 4.54 4.79 0.98
N GLY A 87 3.34 4.67 0.43
CA GLY A 87 2.96 3.55 -0.44
C GLY A 87 3.84 3.46 -1.68
N ALA A 88 4.23 4.59 -2.26
CA ALA A 88 5.14 4.63 -3.41
C ALA A 88 6.55 4.09 -3.05
N LEU A 89 7.06 4.38 -1.85
CA LEU A 89 8.33 3.84 -1.37
C LEU A 89 8.23 2.32 -1.12
N LEU A 90 7.18 1.86 -0.45
CA LEU A 90 6.91 0.43 -0.23
C LEU A 90 6.80 -0.31 -1.56
N LEU A 91 6.07 0.24 -2.53
CA LEU A 91 5.93 -0.33 -3.86
C LEU A 91 7.28 -0.53 -4.56
N ARG A 92 8.18 0.47 -4.50
CA ARG A 92 9.53 0.37 -5.08
C ARG A 92 10.35 -0.74 -4.40
N LEU A 93 10.28 -0.84 -3.07
CA LEU A 93 10.96 -1.90 -2.31
C LEU A 93 10.40 -3.28 -2.68
N TYR A 94 9.08 -3.44 -2.80
CA TYR A 94 8.46 -4.70 -3.21
C TYR A 94 8.86 -5.09 -4.64
N ARG A 95 8.84 -4.17 -5.59
CA ARG A 95 9.28 -4.43 -6.97
C ARG A 95 10.72 -4.91 -7.05
N LYS A 96 11.58 -4.41 -6.17
CA LYS A 96 13.01 -4.76 -6.17
C LYS A 96 13.34 -6.03 -5.41
N LEU A 97 12.71 -6.21 -4.25
CA LEU A 97 13.12 -7.19 -3.24
C LEU A 97 12.13 -8.35 -3.07
N ASP A 98 10.88 -8.21 -3.51
CA ASP A 98 9.89 -9.27 -3.43
C ASP A 98 10.06 -10.31 -4.54
N VAL A 99 9.45 -11.48 -4.35
CA VAL A 99 9.46 -12.57 -5.32
C VAL A 99 8.79 -12.12 -6.60
N ARG A 100 9.47 -12.29 -7.73
CA ARG A 100 8.90 -12.08 -9.06
C ARG A 100 7.99 -13.26 -9.44
N PRO A 101 6.99 -13.08 -10.32
CA PRO A 101 6.06 -14.15 -10.72
C PRO A 101 6.74 -15.41 -11.23
N ALA A 102 7.93 -15.29 -11.83
CA ALA A 102 8.72 -16.42 -12.33
C ALA A 102 9.61 -17.08 -11.26
N ALA A 103 9.69 -16.53 -10.07
CA ALA A 103 10.48 -17.11 -8.98
C ALA A 103 9.67 -18.22 -8.31
N HIS A 104 10.23 -19.42 -8.25
CA HIS A 104 9.63 -20.52 -7.52
C HIS A 104 9.82 -20.33 -6.02
N TYR A 105 8.76 -20.51 -5.28
CA TYR A 105 8.82 -20.58 -3.82
C TYR A 105 9.55 -21.87 -3.41
N ARG A 106 10.51 -21.76 -2.51
CA ARG A 106 11.30 -22.90 -2.04
C ARG A 106 10.65 -23.49 -0.81
N GLU A 107 9.95 -24.62 -0.99
CA GLU A 107 9.28 -25.34 0.11
C GLU A 107 10.27 -25.99 1.09
N ASP A 108 11.49 -26.28 0.62
CA ASP A 108 12.58 -26.88 1.41
C ASP A 108 13.24 -25.90 2.40
N MET A 109 12.93 -24.61 2.33
CA MET A 109 13.48 -23.61 3.23
C MET A 109 12.65 -23.46 4.51
N PRO A 110 13.31 -23.33 5.68
CA PRO A 110 12.61 -23.06 6.93
C PRO A 110 11.71 -21.82 6.83
N GLN A 111 10.45 -22.00 7.20
CA GLN A 111 9.45 -20.93 7.16
C GLN A 111 9.55 -20.05 8.43
N ALA A 112 9.19 -18.77 8.28
CA ALA A 112 8.94 -17.91 9.43
C ALA A 112 7.66 -18.35 10.15
N ALA A 113 7.66 -18.33 11.48
CA ALA A 113 6.47 -18.64 12.26
C ALA A 113 5.35 -17.64 11.98
N ALA A 114 4.13 -18.14 11.80
CA ALA A 114 2.97 -17.27 11.52
C ALA A 114 2.74 -16.24 12.64
N ALA A 115 2.99 -16.59 13.89
CA ALA A 115 2.89 -15.69 15.03
C ALA A 115 3.88 -14.52 14.93
N ASP A 116 5.14 -14.79 14.53
CA ASP A 116 6.15 -13.75 14.35
C ASP A 116 5.78 -12.79 13.21
N LEU A 117 5.27 -13.31 12.10
CA LEU A 117 4.79 -12.50 10.99
C LEU A 117 3.61 -11.61 11.41
N ALA A 118 2.64 -12.16 12.15
CA ALA A 118 1.50 -11.40 12.65
C ALA A 118 1.95 -10.28 13.60
N LEU A 119 2.91 -10.56 14.50
CA LEU A 119 3.49 -9.57 15.39
C LEU A 119 4.20 -8.45 14.61
N LEU A 120 5.01 -8.79 13.62
CA LEU A 120 5.71 -7.81 12.77
C LEU A 120 4.73 -6.94 12.00
N HIS A 121 3.69 -7.50 11.40
CA HIS A 121 2.64 -6.73 10.74
C HIS A 121 1.95 -5.76 11.71
N ALA A 122 1.60 -6.23 12.92
CA ALA A 122 1.00 -5.37 13.94
C ALA A 122 1.95 -4.23 14.38
N ALA A 123 3.22 -4.54 14.61
CA ALA A 123 4.23 -3.55 14.99
C ALA A 123 4.48 -2.50 13.91
N MET A 124 4.53 -2.90 12.63
CA MET A 124 4.66 -1.97 11.49
C MET A 124 3.45 -1.04 11.37
N ARG A 125 2.22 -1.55 11.50
CA ARG A 125 1.00 -0.74 11.47
C ARG A 125 0.95 0.26 12.62
N ALA A 126 1.36 -0.17 13.82
CA ALA A 126 1.39 0.65 15.01
C ALA A 126 2.62 1.56 15.11
N CYS A 127 3.59 1.46 14.17
CA CYS A 127 4.89 2.14 14.21
C CYS A 127 5.63 1.90 15.54
N ARG A 128 5.63 0.64 16.02
CA ARG A 128 6.27 0.25 17.27
C ARG A 128 7.61 -0.44 17.00
N PRO A 129 8.67 -0.14 17.79
CA PRO A 129 9.90 -0.90 17.75
C PRO A 129 9.66 -2.38 18.06
N VAL A 130 10.56 -3.24 17.61
CA VAL A 130 10.59 -4.66 17.96
C VAL A 130 11.96 -5.03 18.54
N ALA A 131 11.96 -5.94 19.53
CA ALA A 131 13.17 -6.49 20.14
C ALA A 131 13.20 -8.00 19.87
N PHE A 132 14.40 -8.54 19.56
CA PHE A 132 14.60 -9.95 19.28
C PHE A 132 16.07 -10.38 19.44
N GLY A 133 16.29 -11.63 19.78
CA GLY A 133 17.55 -12.29 19.57
C GLY A 133 17.76 -12.60 18.09
N TYR A 134 18.96 -12.48 17.58
CA TYR A 134 19.29 -12.76 16.19
C TYR A 134 20.59 -13.53 16.06
N ALA A 135 20.52 -14.70 15.45
CA ALA A 135 21.69 -15.46 15.03
C ALA A 135 22.06 -15.06 13.60
N ASP A 136 23.24 -14.52 13.39
CA ASP A 136 23.73 -14.20 12.05
C ASP A 136 24.21 -15.44 11.28
N LEU A 137 24.60 -15.27 10.02
CA LEU A 137 25.09 -16.37 9.18
C LEU A 137 26.39 -17.00 9.69
N ALA A 138 27.13 -16.33 10.57
CA ALA A 138 28.33 -16.85 11.23
C ALA A 138 28.03 -17.54 12.57
N GLY A 139 26.75 -17.59 12.97
CA GLY A 139 26.30 -18.18 14.23
C GLY A 139 26.43 -17.27 15.45
N ASN A 140 26.76 -15.98 15.27
CA ASN A 140 26.86 -15.06 16.40
C ASN A 140 25.46 -14.65 16.86
N GLU A 141 25.15 -14.90 18.12
CA GLU A 141 23.90 -14.49 18.73
C GLU A 141 24.00 -13.06 19.29
N THR A 142 23.02 -12.23 18.97
CA THR A 142 22.99 -10.83 19.41
C THR A 142 21.56 -10.39 19.70
N GLN A 143 21.39 -9.54 20.73
CA GLN A 143 20.13 -8.85 20.97
C GLN A 143 20.03 -7.61 20.07
N ARG A 144 18.86 -7.42 19.48
CA ARG A 144 18.56 -6.35 18.55
C ARG A 144 17.29 -5.62 18.95
N THR A 145 17.32 -4.30 18.80
CA THR A 145 16.12 -3.46 18.73
C THR A 145 16.07 -2.85 17.33
N ALA A 146 14.91 -2.88 16.70
CA ALA A 146 14.75 -2.41 15.34
C ALA A 146 13.41 -1.70 15.14
N LEU A 147 13.39 -0.71 14.25
CA LEU A 147 12.18 -0.04 13.77
C LEU A 147 11.73 -0.74 12.49
N PRO A 148 10.66 -1.55 12.53
CA PRO A 148 10.24 -2.39 11.41
C PRO A 148 9.60 -1.52 10.32
N LEU A 149 10.11 -1.59 9.08
CA LEU A 149 9.68 -0.74 7.98
C LEU A 149 8.88 -1.50 6.91
N ALA A 150 9.37 -2.66 6.48
CA ALA A 150 8.71 -3.49 5.48
C ALA A 150 9.08 -4.97 5.63
N LEU A 151 8.17 -5.85 5.19
CA LEU A 151 8.47 -7.27 4.97
C LEU A 151 8.56 -7.54 3.47
N VAL A 152 9.57 -8.31 3.06
CA VAL A 152 9.75 -8.76 1.68
C VAL A 152 9.91 -10.28 1.65
N HIS A 153 9.51 -10.90 0.53
CA HIS A 153 9.38 -12.35 0.39
C HIS A 153 10.28 -12.90 -0.74
N PRO A 154 11.62 -12.69 -0.67
CA PRO A 154 12.52 -13.26 -1.66
C PRO A 154 12.55 -14.80 -1.54
N PRO A 155 13.05 -15.53 -2.58
CA PRO A 155 13.07 -16.98 -2.58
C PRO A 155 13.79 -17.62 -1.38
N GLN A 156 14.71 -16.88 -0.73
CA GLN A 156 15.46 -17.35 0.43
C GLN A 156 14.65 -17.31 1.74
N GLY A 157 13.42 -16.80 1.71
CA GLY A 157 12.53 -16.66 2.86
C GLY A 157 12.28 -15.21 3.27
N VAL A 158 11.29 -15.03 4.14
CA VAL A 158 10.82 -13.70 4.55
C VAL A 158 11.91 -12.92 5.27
N LYS A 159 12.10 -11.67 4.86
CA LYS A 159 13.01 -10.71 5.49
C LYS A 159 12.27 -9.49 6.01
N LEU A 160 12.63 -9.09 7.23
CA LEU A 160 12.30 -7.78 7.75
C LEU A 160 13.35 -6.75 7.29
N LEU A 161 12.90 -5.68 6.66
CA LEU A 161 13.68 -4.48 6.40
C LEU A 161 13.44 -3.49 7.55
N ALA A 162 14.48 -3.07 8.23
CA ALA A 162 14.36 -2.25 9.43
C ALA A 162 15.55 -1.33 9.64
N TRP A 163 15.34 -0.24 10.36
CA TRP A 163 16.42 0.51 10.99
C TRP A 163 16.85 -0.22 12.26
N CYS A 164 18.10 -0.61 12.38
CA CYS A 164 18.64 -1.31 13.53
C CYS A 164 19.33 -0.33 14.48
N GLU A 165 18.81 -0.16 15.70
CA GLU A 165 19.36 0.77 16.69
C GLU A 165 20.81 0.42 17.08
N LYS A 166 21.12 -0.86 17.26
CA LYS A 166 22.49 -1.28 17.59
C LYS A 166 23.50 -0.98 16.46
N ALA A 167 23.07 -1.13 15.21
CA ALA A 167 23.94 -0.90 14.05
C ALA A 167 23.94 0.56 13.59
N GLN A 168 22.98 1.38 14.06
CA GLN A 168 22.70 2.74 13.57
C GLN A 168 22.64 2.78 12.03
N ASP A 169 21.96 1.76 11.44
CA ASP A 169 21.90 1.55 10.00
C ASP A 169 20.73 0.66 9.62
N TYR A 170 20.31 0.72 8.35
CA TYR A 170 19.31 -0.18 7.79
C TYR A 170 19.88 -1.60 7.65
N ARG A 171 19.09 -2.58 8.07
CA ARG A 171 19.46 -4.00 8.01
C ARG A 171 18.29 -4.82 7.48
N GLN A 172 18.65 -5.95 6.86
CA GLN A 172 17.73 -7.01 6.47
C GLN A 172 17.91 -8.18 7.43
N PHE A 173 16.84 -8.62 8.06
CA PHE A 173 16.85 -9.74 8.98
C PHE A 173 15.95 -10.86 8.45
N PHE A 174 16.45 -12.08 8.36
CA PHE A 174 15.59 -13.23 8.12
C PHE A 174 14.66 -13.45 9.31
N VAL A 175 13.35 -13.45 9.11
CA VAL A 175 12.38 -13.61 10.21
C VAL A 175 12.56 -14.96 10.89
N ARG A 176 12.84 -16.02 10.15
CA ARG A 176 13.11 -17.35 10.70
C ARG A 176 14.31 -17.45 11.64
N ALA A 177 15.22 -16.46 11.63
CA ALA A 177 16.40 -16.41 12.50
C ALA A 177 16.20 -15.53 13.73
N MET A 178 14.99 -14.97 13.90
CA MET A 178 14.63 -14.19 15.08
C MET A 178 14.22 -15.11 16.22
N GLN A 179 14.59 -14.76 17.44
CA GLN A 179 14.25 -15.49 18.66
C GLN A 179 13.65 -14.54 19.68
N GLY A 180 12.57 -14.96 20.34
CA GLY A 180 11.94 -14.15 21.39
C GLY A 180 11.44 -12.80 20.89
N LEU A 181 10.88 -12.76 19.66
CA LEU A 181 10.37 -11.54 19.06
C LEU A 181 9.27 -10.91 19.91
N ALA A 182 9.43 -9.65 20.27
CA ALA A 182 8.48 -8.91 21.09
C ALA A 182 8.36 -7.45 20.61
N THR A 183 7.19 -6.85 20.82
CA THR A 183 6.98 -5.42 20.58
C THR A 183 7.61 -4.61 21.71
N GLY A 184 8.45 -3.65 21.36
CA GLY A 184 9.08 -2.71 22.29
C GLY A 184 8.19 -1.52 22.66
N SER A 185 8.67 -0.71 23.60
CA SER A 185 8.08 0.61 23.89
C SER A 185 8.53 1.64 22.85
N GLY A 186 7.76 2.72 22.68
CA GLY A 186 8.08 3.81 21.75
C GLY A 186 7.15 3.87 20.56
N ASP A 187 7.27 4.94 19.78
CA ASP A 187 6.50 5.21 18.56
C ASP A 187 7.42 5.98 17.60
N PHE A 188 7.61 5.46 16.38
CA PHE A 188 8.43 6.10 15.34
C PHE A 188 7.58 6.61 14.16
N ARG A 189 6.28 6.81 14.35
CA ARG A 189 5.36 7.24 13.27
C ARG A 189 5.79 8.53 12.60
N ARG A 190 6.33 9.48 13.36
CA ARG A 190 6.81 10.76 12.82
C ARG A 190 8.00 10.59 11.88
N ASP A 191 8.86 9.61 12.16
CA ASP A 191 10.10 9.37 11.42
C ASP A 191 9.93 8.34 10.31
N ARG A 192 8.81 7.62 10.28
CA ARG A 192 8.57 6.50 9.39
C ARG A 192 8.81 6.81 7.92
N LEU A 193 8.31 7.96 7.42
CA LEU A 193 8.50 8.35 6.02
C LEU A 193 9.97 8.60 5.71
N ALA A 194 10.70 9.31 6.58
CA ALA A 194 12.13 9.57 6.40
C ALA A 194 12.96 8.28 6.46
N LEU A 195 12.62 7.36 7.36
CA LEU A 195 13.23 6.04 7.46
C LEU A 195 12.99 5.20 6.19
N LEU A 196 11.79 5.23 5.61
CA LEU A 196 11.51 4.55 4.35
C LEU A 196 12.26 5.17 3.17
N GLN A 197 12.40 6.50 3.13
CA GLN A 197 13.21 7.19 2.12
C GLN A 197 14.68 6.75 2.19
N GLY A 198 15.26 6.74 3.40
CA GLY A 198 16.64 6.29 3.60
C GLY A 198 16.83 4.81 3.26
N LEU A 199 15.87 3.96 3.61
CA LEU A 199 15.88 2.54 3.24
C LEU A 199 15.82 2.37 1.72
N ALA A 200 14.91 3.06 1.03
CA ALA A 200 14.79 3.00 -0.42
C ALA A 200 16.08 3.47 -1.11
N ALA A 201 16.69 4.55 -0.63
CA ALA A 201 17.97 5.02 -1.13
C ALA A 201 19.10 4.00 -0.93
N LYS A 202 19.19 3.38 0.25
CA LYS A 202 20.17 2.34 0.54
C LYS A 202 20.01 1.10 -0.34
N GLU A 203 18.79 0.68 -0.56
CA GLU A 203 18.50 -0.47 -1.43
C GLU A 203 18.57 -0.09 -2.93
N GLY A 204 18.68 1.19 -3.28
CA GLY A 204 18.70 1.69 -4.66
C GLY A 204 17.33 1.48 -5.35
N ALA A 205 16.23 1.61 -4.60
CA ALA A 205 14.85 1.34 -5.04
C ALA A 205 14.11 2.65 -5.40
#